data_0469791d616674468f75c9d2753f1bbd
#
_entry.id   0469791d616674468f75c9d2753f1bbd
#
_cell.length_a   1.000
_cell.length_b   1.000
_cell.length_c   1.000
_cell.angle_alpha   90.00
_cell.angle_beta   90.00
_cell.angle_gamma   90.00
#
_symmetry.space_group_name_H-M   'P 1'
#
loop_
_entity.id
_entity.type
_entity.pdbx_description
1 polymer ?
#
loop_
_entity_poly.entity_id
_entity_poly.type
_entity_poly.pdbx_seq_one_letter_code
_entity_poly.pdbx_strand_id
1 'polypeptide(L)'
;EVKKANKDYSDLCNAIEMNYIDAVKPNQAHTKNVKKVDEHVNINKPDFNLKEYDFTDGLITNKSNILLATTNADCILLMFFDPIKKAIANVHSGWKGTLQRISVETVEKMQKEYGSNSKDIICCICPSIRKCHFEVEKDVQTLFENEFKDLKLDEIIERKSENKWLIDTVKINEEILQKAGLRKENIIDCGICSVCNSDLIHSYRVEKEKYGLSTAIIGLK
;
A
#
# COMPACT_ATOMS: atom_id res chain seq x y z
N GLU A 1 -4.81 -11.41 -22.03
CA GLU A 1 -4.49 -10.56 -20.85
C GLU A 1 -3.98 -11.39 -19.67
N VAL A 2 -4.70 -12.38 -19.15
CA VAL A 2 -4.27 -13.23 -18.00
C VAL A 2 -2.91 -13.87 -18.23
N LYS A 3 -2.60 -14.39 -19.45
CA LYS A 3 -1.28 -14.98 -19.75
C LYS A 3 -0.15 -13.96 -19.70
N LYS A 4 -0.40 -12.70 -20.09
CA LYS A 4 0.59 -11.63 -20.03
C LYS A 4 0.85 -11.24 -18.56
N ALA A 5 -0.19 -11.02 -17.78
CA ALA A 5 -0.07 -10.71 -16.36
C ALA A 5 0.70 -11.80 -15.59
N ASN A 6 0.44 -13.08 -15.85
CA ASN A 6 1.18 -14.18 -15.24
C ASN A 6 2.66 -14.18 -15.62
N LYS A 7 2.99 -13.80 -16.86
CA LYS A 7 4.39 -13.66 -17.28
C LYS A 7 5.08 -12.51 -16.56
N ASP A 8 4.44 -11.33 -16.50
CA ASP A 8 4.99 -10.15 -15.86
C ASP A 8 5.27 -10.41 -14.37
N TYR A 9 4.36 -11.11 -13.68
CA TYR A 9 4.58 -11.57 -12.29
C TYR A 9 5.74 -12.56 -12.17
N SER A 10 5.83 -13.52 -13.08
CA SER A 10 6.93 -14.50 -13.10
C SER A 10 8.27 -13.80 -13.32
N ASP A 11 8.34 -12.86 -14.26
CA ASP A 11 9.56 -12.11 -14.56
C ASP A 11 9.99 -11.25 -13.35
N LEU A 12 9.03 -10.60 -12.67
CA LEU A 12 9.30 -9.82 -11.46
C LEU A 12 9.80 -10.72 -10.30
N CYS A 13 9.17 -11.86 -10.07
CA CYS A 13 9.58 -12.81 -9.04
C CYS A 13 10.98 -13.40 -9.32
N ASN A 14 11.26 -13.71 -10.60
CA ASN A 14 12.59 -14.19 -11.02
C ASN A 14 13.67 -13.12 -10.78
N ALA A 15 13.36 -11.84 -11.01
CA ALA A 15 14.30 -10.74 -10.78
C ALA A 15 14.71 -10.58 -9.31
N ILE A 16 13.86 -10.97 -8.38
CA ILE A 16 14.16 -11.01 -6.94
C ILE A 16 14.55 -12.41 -6.44
N GLU A 17 14.75 -13.36 -7.35
CA GLU A 17 15.12 -14.77 -7.06
C GLU A 17 14.14 -15.46 -6.10
N MET A 18 12.86 -15.21 -6.24
CA MET A 18 11.79 -15.87 -5.50
C MET A 18 10.81 -16.55 -6.44
N ASN A 19 10.12 -17.56 -5.93
CA ASN A 19 9.20 -18.32 -6.75
C ASN A 19 7.83 -17.62 -6.81
N TYR A 20 7.35 -17.34 -8.01
CA TYR A 20 6.02 -16.80 -8.27
C TYR A 20 4.88 -17.62 -7.61
N ILE A 21 5.06 -18.94 -7.50
CA ILE A 21 4.09 -19.86 -6.89
C ILE A 21 3.74 -19.50 -5.42
N ASP A 22 4.61 -18.75 -4.75
CA ASP A 22 4.46 -18.40 -3.34
C ASP A 22 3.84 -17.00 -3.12
N ALA A 23 3.32 -16.35 -4.18
CA ALA A 23 2.72 -15.03 -4.08
C ALA A 23 1.26 -15.07 -3.57
N VAL A 24 0.98 -14.37 -2.48
CA VAL A 24 -0.36 -14.18 -1.94
C VAL A 24 -0.84 -12.77 -2.27
N LYS A 25 -2.01 -12.67 -2.92
CA LYS A 25 -2.64 -11.41 -3.31
C LYS A 25 -4.03 -11.32 -2.68
N PRO A 26 -4.34 -10.25 -1.92
CA PRO A 26 -5.66 -10.05 -1.35
C PRO A 26 -6.65 -9.55 -2.41
N ASN A 27 -7.95 -9.74 -2.16
CA ASN A 27 -9.00 -9.04 -2.89
C ASN A 27 -9.25 -7.69 -2.23
N GLN A 28 -8.57 -6.65 -2.76
CA GLN A 28 -8.56 -5.28 -2.24
C GLN A 28 -9.94 -4.62 -2.39
N ALA A 29 -10.44 -4.01 -1.32
CA ALA A 29 -11.76 -3.39 -1.27
C ALA A 29 -11.77 -2.00 -0.60
N HIS A 30 -10.60 -1.36 -0.48
CA HIS A 30 -10.41 -0.06 0.16
C HIS A 30 -10.86 -0.04 1.63
N THR A 31 -10.53 -1.10 2.36
CA THR A 31 -10.80 -1.28 3.79
C THR A 31 -9.54 -0.95 4.61
N LYS A 32 -9.64 -1.15 5.94
CA LYS A 32 -8.47 -1.17 6.83
C LYS A 32 -8.06 -2.58 7.25
N ASN A 33 -8.62 -3.60 6.62
CA ASN A 33 -8.40 -4.98 7.00
C ASN A 33 -7.00 -5.44 6.60
N VAL A 34 -6.23 -5.85 7.61
CA VAL A 34 -4.91 -6.46 7.45
C VAL A 34 -4.97 -7.88 7.95
N LYS A 35 -4.54 -8.85 7.14
CA LYS A 35 -4.55 -10.26 7.50
C LYS A 35 -3.15 -10.86 7.53
N LYS A 36 -3.00 -11.85 8.41
CA LYS A 36 -1.77 -12.63 8.54
C LYS A 36 -1.78 -13.79 7.55
N VAL A 37 -0.64 -14.06 6.96
CA VAL A 37 -0.40 -15.18 6.06
C VAL A 37 0.58 -16.13 6.76
N ASP A 38 0.10 -17.29 7.20
CA ASP A 38 0.89 -18.26 7.95
C ASP A 38 1.31 -19.51 7.14
N GLU A 39 0.57 -19.83 6.07
CA GLU A 39 0.77 -21.05 5.29
C GLU A 39 1.13 -20.72 3.84
N HIS A 40 1.88 -21.62 3.21
CA HIS A 40 2.06 -21.60 1.77
C HIS A 40 0.72 -21.85 1.09
N VAL A 41 0.18 -20.81 0.53
CA VAL A 41 -1.01 -20.91 -0.28
C VAL A 41 -0.63 -21.50 -1.62
N ASN A 42 -1.06 -22.74 -1.87
CA ASN A 42 -0.83 -23.38 -3.16
C ASN A 42 -1.64 -22.68 -4.26
N ILE A 43 -1.00 -21.73 -4.95
CA ILE A 43 -1.58 -20.93 -6.04
C ILE A 43 -1.68 -21.68 -7.38
N ASN A 44 -1.38 -23.00 -7.42
CA ASN A 44 -1.71 -23.86 -8.57
C ASN A 44 -3.23 -23.95 -8.83
N LYS A 45 -4.04 -23.30 -7.98
CA LYS A 45 -5.44 -23.02 -8.30
C LYS A 45 -5.52 -21.73 -9.13
N PRO A 46 -6.22 -21.74 -10.28
CA PRO A 46 -6.30 -20.60 -11.20
C PRO A 46 -6.94 -19.33 -10.59
N ASP A 47 -7.43 -19.38 -9.39
CA ASP A 47 -8.05 -18.30 -8.66
C ASP A 47 -7.07 -17.74 -7.64
N PHE A 48 -6.35 -16.68 -8.02
CA PHE A 48 -5.53 -15.85 -7.12
C PHE A 48 -6.33 -15.20 -5.96
N ASN A 49 -7.65 -15.32 -5.98
CA ASN A 49 -8.56 -14.85 -4.97
C ASN A 49 -8.92 -16.00 -4.02
N LEU A 50 -8.09 -16.18 -3.01
CA LEU A 50 -8.52 -16.97 -1.87
C LEU A 50 -9.61 -16.18 -1.14
N LYS A 51 -10.80 -16.73 -1.03
CA LYS A 51 -11.91 -16.13 -0.27
C LYS A 51 -11.52 -15.71 1.15
N GLU A 52 -10.50 -16.35 1.69
CA GLU A 52 -9.90 -16.01 2.97
C GLU A 52 -9.38 -14.58 3.03
N TYR A 53 -8.89 -14.02 1.90
CA TYR A 53 -8.34 -12.67 1.80
C TYR A 53 -9.28 -11.69 1.09
N ASP A 54 -10.58 -12.02 1.00
CA ASP A 54 -11.59 -11.09 0.52
C ASP A 54 -11.71 -9.88 1.47
N PHE A 55 -12.03 -8.72 0.89
CA PHE A 55 -12.15 -7.45 1.61
C PHE A 55 -10.91 -7.11 2.47
N THR A 56 -9.74 -7.44 1.95
CA THR A 56 -8.46 -7.29 2.64
C THR A 56 -7.56 -6.39 1.82
N ASP A 57 -6.99 -5.37 2.46
CA ASP A 57 -6.13 -4.39 1.79
C ASP A 57 -4.68 -4.43 2.32
N GLY A 58 -4.40 -5.26 3.31
CA GLY A 58 -3.06 -5.49 3.84
C GLY A 58 -2.80 -6.94 4.21
N LEU A 59 -1.57 -7.39 3.97
CA LEU A 59 -1.08 -8.72 4.34
C LEU A 59 0.19 -8.58 5.16
N ILE A 60 0.34 -9.45 6.17
CA ILE A 60 1.58 -9.56 6.96
C ILE A 60 2.04 -11.01 7.05
N THR A 61 3.35 -11.24 7.11
CA THR A 61 3.94 -12.56 7.36
C THR A 61 5.33 -12.46 7.97
N ASN A 62 5.77 -13.50 8.68
CA ASN A 62 7.16 -13.72 9.08
C ASN A 62 7.69 -15.04 8.52
N LYS A 63 7.02 -15.62 7.54
CA LYS A 63 7.42 -16.88 6.92
C LYS A 63 8.32 -16.62 5.72
N SER A 64 9.43 -17.37 5.65
CA SER A 64 10.28 -17.37 4.45
C SER A 64 9.54 -18.02 3.27
N ASN A 65 9.94 -17.64 2.07
CA ASN A 65 9.40 -18.16 0.81
C ASN A 65 7.90 -17.84 0.57
N ILE A 66 7.33 -16.88 1.29
CA ILE A 66 6.02 -16.30 0.98
C ILE A 66 6.22 -14.91 0.38
N LEU A 67 5.59 -14.65 -0.76
CA LEU A 67 5.50 -13.34 -1.39
C LEU A 67 4.16 -12.70 -1.06
N LEU A 68 4.18 -11.46 -0.61
CA LEU A 68 2.99 -10.63 -0.44
C LEU A 68 2.89 -9.66 -1.61
N ALA A 69 1.75 -9.63 -2.29
CA ALA A 69 1.52 -8.78 -3.45
C ALA A 69 0.29 -7.90 -3.27
N THR A 70 0.42 -6.61 -3.59
CA THR A 70 -0.71 -5.67 -3.71
C THR A 70 -0.62 -4.91 -5.02
N THR A 71 -1.74 -4.38 -5.50
CA THR A 71 -1.82 -3.69 -6.79
C THR A 71 -2.43 -2.30 -6.65
N ASN A 72 -2.04 -1.41 -7.55
CA ASN A 72 -2.64 -0.09 -7.64
C ASN A 72 -2.72 0.44 -9.09
N ALA A 73 -3.58 1.44 -9.24
CA ALA A 73 -3.48 2.50 -10.23
C ALA A 73 -3.83 3.79 -9.46
N ASP A 74 -2.83 4.56 -9.08
CA ASP A 74 -2.86 5.76 -8.25
C ASP A 74 -2.83 5.55 -6.72
N CYS A 75 -3.52 4.57 -6.17
CA CYS A 75 -3.54 4.36 -4.72
C CYS A 75 -2.13 4.12 -4.15
N ILE A 76 -1.90 4.50 -2.90
CA ILE A 76 -0.62 4.25 -2.23
C ILE A 76 -0.46 2.75 -1.95
N LEU A 77 0.70 2.20 -2.26
CA LEU A 77 1.15 0.90 -1.76
C LEU A 77 2.27 1.12 -0.74
N LEU A 78 2.18 0.42 0.39
CA LEU A 78 3.14 0.49 1.48
C LEU A 78 3.75 -0.89 1.70
N MET A 79 5.07 -0.98 1.67
CA MET A 79 5.81 -2.18 2.04
C MET A 79 6.51 -1.96 3.38
N PHE A 80 6.30 -2.88 4.33
CA PHE A 80 6.93 -2.82 5.65
C PHE A 80 7.89 -3.98 5.84
N PHE A 81 8.98 -3.71 6.52
CA PHE A 81 9.98 -4.70 6.89
C PHE A 81 10.49 -4.46 8.32
N ASP A 82 10.40 -5.47 9.15
CA ASP A 82 11.08 -5.53 10.45
C ASP A 82 12.30 -6.46 10.32
N PRO A 83 13.52 -5.92 10.29
CA PRO A 83 14.74 -6.71 10.14
C PRO A 83 15.05 -7.56 11.39
N ILE A 84 14.56 -7.16 12.57
CA ILE A 84 14.82 -7.86 13.84
C ILE A 84 13.91 -9.07 13.98
N LYS A 85 12.61 -8.92 13.68
CA LYS A 85 11.62 -10.00 13.76
C LYS A 85 11.50 -10.79 12.46
N LYS A 86 12.20 -10.35 11.40
CA LYS A 86 12.07 -10.93 10.05
C LYS A 86 10.59 -11.03 9.66
N ALA A 87 9.89 -9.91 9.76
CA ALA A 87 8.48 -9.80 9.42
C ALA A 87 8.28 -8.74 8.33
N ILE A 88 7.34 -9.00 7.43
CA ILE A 88 7.01 -8.11 6.32
C ILE A 88 5.51 -7.83 6.26
N ALA A 89 5.17 -6.70 5.63
CA ALA A 89 3.80 -6.42 5.22
C ALA A 89 3.77 -5.80 3.83
N ASN A 90 2.65 -5.97 3.13
CA ASN A 90 2.34 -5.31 1.88
C ASN A 90 0.89 -4.81 1.94
N VAL A 91 0.68 -3.51 1.72
CA VAL A 91 -0.56 -2.83 2.07
C VAL A 91 -0.99 -1.89 0.96
N HIS A 92 -2.25 -1.97 0.59
CA HIS A 92 -2.93 -1.02 -0.28
C HIS A 92 -3.63 0.05 0.57
N SER A 93 -3.12 1.27 0.53
CA SER A 93 -3.67 2.43 1.22
C SER A 93 -4.26 3.42 0.21
N GLY A 94 -5.42 3.09 -0.37
CA GLY A 94 -6.22 4.07 -1.09
C GLY A 94 -6.71 5.18 -0.15
N TRP A 95 -7.33 6.24 -0.67
CA TRP A 95 -7.77 7.38 0.15
C TRP A 95 -8.70 6.96 1.33
N LYS A 96 -9.58 5.96 1.12
CA LYS A 96 -10.42 5.40 2.20
C LYS A 96 -9.61 4.61 3.21
N GLY A 97 -8.60 3.86 2.76
CA GLY A 97 -7.67 3.13 3.64
C GLY A 97 -6.80 4.10 4.45
N THR A 98 -6.36 5.20 3.85
CA THR A 98 -5.66 6.29 4.54
C THR A 98 -6.54 6.93 5.61
N LEU A 99 -7.80 7.27 5.30
CA LEU A 99 -8.76 7.78 6.30
C LEU A 99 -8.98 6.81 7.45
N GLN A 100 -8.97 5.51 7.19
CA GLN A 100 -9.12 4.46 8.21
C GLN A 100 -7.81 4.09 8.88
N ARG A 101 -6.71 4.80 8.58
CA ARG A 101 -5.37 4.61 9.16
C ARG A 101 -4.81 3.19 8.98
N ILE A 102 -5.02 2.56 7.82
CA ILE A 102 -4.57 1.19 7.54
C ILE A 102 -3.06 0.99 7.76
N SER A 103 -2.24 2.02 7.53
CA SER A 103 -0.81 1.97 7.78
C SER A 103 -0.48 1.80 9.27
N VAL A 104 -1.22 2.47 10.15
CA VAL A 104 -1.10 2.33 11.62
C VAL A 104 -1.59 0.95 12.05
N GLU A 105 -2.77 0.53 11.58
CA GLU A 105 -3.33 -0.82 11.83
C GLU A 105 -2.32 -1.92 11.46
N THR A 106 -1.56 -1.71 10.38
CA THR A 106 -0.51 -2.65 9.96
C THR A 106 0.63 -2.73 10.97
N VAL A 107 1.11 -1.58 11.46
CA VAL A 107 2.16 -1.52 12.48
C VAL A 107 1.70 -2.21 13.77
N GLU A 108 0.51 -1.88 14.25
CA GLU A 108 -0.09 -2.49 15.45
C GLU A 108 -0.22 -4.01 15.30
N LYS A 109 -0.63 -4.46 14.11
CA LYS A 109 -0.74 -5.89 13.82
C LYS A 109 0.63 -6.58 13.79
N MET A 110 1.66 -5.97 13.21
CA MET A 110 3.03 -6.50 13.25
C MET A 110 3.55 -6.56 14.70
N GLN A 111 3.27 -5.55 15.52
CA GLN A 111 3.61 -5.57 16.94
C GLN A 111 2.91 -6.73 17.68
N LYS A 112 1.62 -6.89 17.48
CA LYS A 112 0.80 -7.92 18.12
C LYS A 112 1.22 -9.34 17.71
N GLU A 113 1.40 -9.58 16.41
CA GLU A 113 1.61 -10.93 15.86
C GLU A 113 3.07 -11.39 15.96
N TYR A 114 4.03 -10.47 15.87
CA TYR A 114 5.45 -10.79 15.79
C TYR A 114 6.31 -10.18 16.90
N GLY A 115 5.72 -9.31 17.73
CA GLY A 115 6.46 -8.57 18.75
C GLY A 115 7.42 -7.56 18.12
N SER A 116 7.08 -7.02 16.95
CA SER A 116 7.83 -5.95 16.28
C SER A 116 7.88 -4.70 17.15
N ASN A 117 9.02 -3.99 17.14
CA ASN A 117 9.09 -2.65 17.70
C ASN A 117 8.94 -1.65 16.55
N SER A 118 7.99 -0.73 16.66
CA SER A 118 7.75 0.28 15.62
C SER A 118 9.01 1.06 15.21
N LYS A 119 9.96 1.27 16.14
CA LYS A 119 11.22 1.94 15.86
C LYS A 119 12.15 1.16 14.91
N ASP A 120 11.97 -0.15 14.80
CA ASP A 120 12.80 -1.02 13.97
C ASP A 120 12.14 -1.30 12.62
N ILE A 121 10.84 -1.00 12.48
CA ILE A 121 10.11 -1.17 11.22
C ILE A 121 10.54 -0.12 10.21
N ILE A 122 10.84 -0.59 9.00
CA ILE A 122 11.09 0.24 7.82
C ILE A 122 9.84 0.21 6.95
N CYS A 123 9.39 1.36 6.46
CA CYS A 123 8.26 1.48 5.54
C CYS A 123 8.73 2.13 4.23
N CYS A 124 8.47 1.48 3.10
CA CYS A 124 8.66 2.03 1.77
C CYS A 124 7.32 2.43 1.16
N ILE A 125 7.21 3.69 0.73
CA ILE A 125 6.05 4.23 0.01
C ILE A 125 6.32 4.12 -1.48
N CYS A 126 5.53 3.31 -2.17
CA CYS A 126 5.66 3.04 -3.60
C CYS A 126 5.10 4.19 -4.46
N PRO A 127 5.35 4.17 -5.79
CA PRO A 127 4.74 5.11 -6.72
C PRO A 127 3.21 5.17 -6.57
N SER A 128 2.67 6.38 -6.48
CA SER A 128 1.26 6.63 -6.26
C SER A 128 0.86 8.02 -6.73
N ILE A 129 -0.42 8.35 -6.76
CA ILE A 129 -0.86 9.73 -6.97
C ILE A 129 -0.37 10.62 -5.81
N ARG A 130 0.14 11.79 -6.15
CA ARG A 130 0.67 12.77 -5.19
C ARG A 130 -0.22 13.98 -5.06
N LYS A 131 0.04 14.85 -4.07
CA LYS A 131 -0.66 16.12 -3.86
C LYS A 131 -0.88 16.89 -5.16
N CYS A 132 0.09 16.93 -6.06
CA CYS A 132 0.00 17.64 -7.35
C CYS A 132 -1.17 17.20 -8.22
N HIS A 133 -1.71 15.98 -8.02
CA HIS A 133 -2.80 15.43 -8.84
C HIS A 133 -3.96 14.82 -8.04
N PHE A 134 -3.81 14.63 -6.72
CA PHE A 134 -4.90 14.13 -5.90
C PHE A 134 -5.88 15.25 -5.57
N GLU A 135 -6.66 15.63 -6.58
CA GLU A 135 -7.74 16.61 -6.49
C GLU A 135 -9.03 15.94 -6.03
N VAL A 136 -9.68 16.54 -5.05
CA VAL A 136 -10.93 16.07 -4.44
C VAL A 136 -11.97 17.20 -4.32
N GLU A 137 -13.21 16.83 -4.06
CA GLU A 137 -14.31 17.74 -3.75
C GLU A 137 -14.47 17.97 -2.26
N LYS A 138 -15.40 18.86 -1.89
CA LYS A 138 -15.61 19.31 -0.51
C LYS A 138 -15.96 18.17 0.45
N ASP A 139 -16.72 17.19 0.00
CA ASP A 139 -17.12 16.04 0.81
C ASP A 139 -15.90 15.22 1.28
N VAL A 140 -15.03 14.84 0.36
CA VAL A 140 -13.79 14.11 0.68
C VAL A 140 -12.84 14.97 1.51
N GLN A 141 -12.66 16.25 1.13
CA GLN A 141 -11.81 17.18 1.89
C GLN A 141 -12.26 17.28 3.36
N THR A 142 -13.58 17.40 3.60
CA THR A 142 -14.13 17.48 4.97
C THR A 142 -13.88 16.21 5.77
N LEU A 143 -13.90 15.02 5.14
CA LEU A 143 -13.55 13.77 5.80
C LEU A 143 -12.09 13.78 6.29
N PHE A 144 -11.15 14.26 5.46
CA PHE A 144 -9.75 14.37 5.84
C PHE A 144 -9.52 15.41 6.95
N GLU A 145 -10.16 16.57 6.89
CA GLU A 145 -10.09 17.58 7.96
C GLU A 145 -10.60 17.02 9.30
N ASN A 146 -11.69 16.27 9.27
CA ASN A 146 -12.28 15.72 10.49
C ASN A 146 -11.43 14.60 11.12
N GLU A 147 -10.85 13.72 10.27
CA GLU A 147 -10.07 12.59 10.75
C GLU A 147 -8.67 12.99 11.25
N PHE A 148 -8.04 13.98 10.60
CA PHE A 148 -6.63 14.32 10.86
C PHE A 148 -6.44 15.67 11.54
N LYS A 149 -7.36 16.06 12.44
CA LYS A 149 -7.27 17.31 13.24
C LYS A 149 -5.99 17.44 14.07
N ASP A 150 -5.35 16.32 14.32
CA ASP A 150 -4.10 16.21 15.05
C ASP A 150 -2.84 16.43 14.21
N LEU A 151 -3.01 16.63 12.87
CA LEU A 151 -1.94 16.94 11.93
C LEU A 151 -1.98 18.42 11.51
N LYS A 152 -0.88 18.89 10.90
CA LYS A 152 -0.80 20.24 10.32
C LYS A 152 -1.49 20.28 8.96
N LEU A 153 -2.79 20.44 8.98
CA LEU A 153 -3.63 20.36 7.78
C LEU A 153 -3.32 21.43 6.73
N ASP A 154 -2.83 22.59 7.11
CA ASP A 154 -2.38 23.67 6.23
C ASP A 154 -1.18 23.27 5.33
N GLU A 155 -0.33 22.34 5.80
CA GLU A 155 0.74 21.77 4.99
C GLU A 155 0.26 20.63 4.05
N ILE A 156 -0.85 19.97 4.42
CA ILE A 156 -1.39 18.76 3.77
C ILE A 156 -2.47 19.10 2.75
N ILE A 157 -3.42 19.95 3.11
CA ILE A 157 -4.60 20.28 2.31
C ILE A 157 -4.45 21.68 1.74
N GLU A 158 -4.54 21.78 0.42
CA GLU A 158 -4.44 23.04 -0.32
C GLU A 158 -5.72 23.30 -1.11
N ARG A 159 -6.29 24.49 -0.96
CA ARG A 159 -7.45 24.88 -1.77
C ARG A 159 -7.00 25.24 -3.19
N LYS A 160 -7.51 24.52 -4.19
CA LYS A 160 -7.20 24.76 -5.60
C LYS A 160 -8.18 25.69 -6.28
N SER A 161 -9.48 25.58 -5.95
CA SER A 161 -10.54 26.43 -6.48
C SER A 161 -11.72 26.49 -5.49
N GLU A 162 -12.85 27.04 -5.91
CA GLU A 162 -14.04 27.20 -5.05
C GLU A 162 -14.50 25.86 -4.44
N ASN A 163 -14.51 24.78 -5.24
CA ASN A 163 -14.99 23.45 -4.84
C ASN A 163 -13.97 22.33 -5.01
N LYS A 164 -12.68 22.65 -5.11
CA LYS A 164 -11.62 21.67 -5.33
C LYS A 164 -10.44 21.89 -4.39
N TRP A 165 -9.92 20.78 -3.87
CA TRP A 165 -8.75 20.72 -2.98
C TRP A 165 -7.74 19.71 -3.47
N LEU A 166 -6.47 19.96 -3.19
CA LEU A 166 -5.37 19.02 -3.34
C LEU A 166 -5.00 18.50 -1.95
N ILE A 167 -4.92 17.18 -1.80
CA ILE A 167 -4.57 16.54 -0.52
C ILE A 167 -3.31 15.71 -0.67
N ASP A 168 -2.37 15.86 0.28
CA ASP A 168 -1.17 15.05 0.37
C ASP A 168 -1.40 13.81 1.24
N THR A 169 -1.92 12.76 0.63
CA THR A 169 -2.17 11.49 1.32
C THR A 169 -0.87 10.75 1.66
N VAL A 170 0.22 11.02 0.96
CA VAL A 170 1.54 10.49 1.28
C VAL A 170 2.05 11.12 2.57
N LYS A 171 2.03 12.44 2.66
CA LYS A 171 2.40 13.19 3.87
C LYS A 171 1.58 12.73 5.09
N ILE A 172 0.27 12.49 4.90
CA ILE A 172 -0.57 11.93 5.97
C ILE A 172 -0.03 10.59 6.45
N ASN A 173 0.24 9.64 5.54
CA ASN A 173 0.77 8.35 5.93
C ASN A 173 2.13 8.46 6.63
N GLU A 174 3.02 9.33 6.17
CA GLU A 174 4.31 9.60 6.85
C GLU A 174 4.11 10.09 8.29
N GLU A 175 3.22 11.06 8.51
CA GLU A 175 2.99 11.64 9.84
C GLU A 175 2.29 10.67 10.79
N ILE A 176 1.28 9.92 10.34
CA ILE A 176 0.60 8.95 11.20
C ILE A 176 1.50 7.75 11.53
N LEU A 177 2.40 7.34 10.61
CA LEU A 177 3.41 6.31 10.88
C LEU A 177 4.46 6.78 11.90
N GLN A 178 4.90 8.04 11.83
CA GLN A 178 5.78 8.62 12.85
C GLN A 178 5.10 8.67 14.23
N LYS A 179 3.82 9.04 14.27
CA LYS A 179 3.00 9.00 15.51
C LYS A 179 2.81 7.58 16.04
N ALA A 180 2.73 6.57 15.15
CA ALA A 180 2.72 5.15 15.52
C ALA A 180 4.08 4.63 16.01
N GLY A 181 5.12 5.48 15.99
CA GLY A 181 6.44 5.21 16.55
C GLY A 181 7.51 4.81 15.56
N LEU A 182 7.26 4.83 14.26
CA LEU A 182 8.33 4.65 13.26
C LEU A 182 9.30 5.83 13.33
N ARG A 183 10.58 5.55 13.16
CA ARG A 183 11.58 6.61 12.99
C ARG A 183 11.40 7.27 11.62
N LYS A 184 11.59 8.57 11.55
CA LYS A 184 11.46 9.32 10.30
C LYS A 184 12.36 8.77 9.19
N GLU A 185 13.60 8.45 9.53
CA GLU A 185 14.60 7.88 8.62
C GLU A 185 14.25 6.48 8.11
N ASN A 186 13.32 5.79 8.77
CA ASN A 186 12.82 4.49 8.37
C ASN A 186 11.58 4.58 7.45
N ILE A 187 11.08 5.77 7.16
CA ILE A 187 9.98 5.98 6.22
C ILE A 187 10.57 6.52 4.92
N ILE A 188 10.63 5.65 3.92
CA ILE A 188 11.31 5.90 2.64
C ILE A 188 10.27 6.10 1.56
N ASP A 189 10.14 7.33 1.09
CA ASP A 189 9.26 7.67 -0.02
C ASP A 189 10.02 7.66 -1.35
N CYS A 190 9.51 6.95 -2.36
CA CYS A 190 10.11 6.92 -3.70
C CYS A 190 9.99 8.25 -4.46
N GLY A 191 9.11 9.16 -4.04
CA GLY A 191 8.92 10.48 -4.65
C GLY A 191 8.21 10.48 -6.01
N ILE A 192 7.73 9.33 -6.51
CA ILE A 192 7.21 9.18 -7.87
C ILE A 192 5.68 9.34 -7.89
N CYS A 193 5.18 10.30 -8.69
CA CYS A 193 3.75 10.48 -8.95
C CYS A 193 3.32 9.63 -10.16
N SER A 194 2.30 8.77 -9.97
CA SER A 194 1.76 7.92 -11.04
C SER A 194 1.17 8.73 -12.21
N VAL A 195 0.54 9.86 -11.92
CA VAL A 195 -0.05 10.75 -12.95
C VAL A 195 1.04 11.48 -13.75
N CYS A 196 2.09 11.99 -13.06
CA CYS A 196 3.20 12.66 -13.75
C CYS A 196 4.03 11.70 -14.62
N ASN A 197 4.00 10.40 -14.30
CA ASN A 197 4.78 9.36 -14.97
C ASN A 197 3.84 8.27 -15.54
N SER A 198 2.70 8.68 -16.09
CA SER A 198 1.69 7.75 -16.60
C SER A 198 2.10 7.01 -17.89
N ASP A 199 3.22 7.37 -18.46
CA ASP A 199 3.89 6.64 -19.55
C ASP A 199 4.64 5.39 -19.05
N LEU A 200 4.97 5.33 -17.76
CA LEU A 200 5.71 4.23 -17.12
C LEU A 200 4.89 3.47 -16.07
N ILE A 201 3.92 4.12 -15.44
CA ILE A 201 3.17 3.60 -14.31
C ILE A 201 1.68 3.79 -14.55
N HIS A 202 0.89 2.76 -14.33
CA HIS A 202 -0.55 2.84 -14.49
C HIS A 202 -1.21 3.87 -13.56
N SER A 203 -2.13 4.67 -14.13
CA SER A 203 -2.87 5.69 -13.43
C SER A 203 -4.35 5.68 -13.81
N TYR A 204 -5.22 5.37 -12.86
CA TYR A 204 -6.67 5.48 -13.06
C TYR A 204 -7.09 6.93 -13.40
N ARG A 205 -6.42 7.94 -12.82
CA ARG A 205 -6.70 9.35 -13.07
C ARG A 205 -6.53 9.72 -14.55
N VAL A 206 -5.54 9.13 -15.22
CA VAL A 206 -5.20 9.35 -16.64
C VAL A 206 -5.97 8.39 -17.53
N GLU A 207 -5.85 7.08 -17.28
CA GLU A 207 -6.32 6.02 -18.18
C GLU A 207 -7.82 5.74 -18.08
N LYS A 208 -8.46 6.20 -16.98
CA LYS A 208 -9.88 5.98 -16.68
C LYS A 208 -10.23 4.48 -16.69
N GLU A 209 -11.31 4.09 -17.34
CA GLU A 209 -11.79 2.72 -17.39
C GLU A 209 -10.86 1.73 -18.12
N LYS A 210 -9.85 2.23 -18.82
CA LYS A 210 -8.85 1.40 -19.54
C LYS A 210 -7.57 1.18 -18.74
N TYR A 211 -7.57 1.56 -17.46
CA TYR A 211 -6.38 1.48 -16.63
C TYR A 211 -5.87 0.04 -16.47
N GLY A 212 -4.56 -0.09 -16.48
CA GLY A 212 -3.86 -1.28 -16.01
C GLY A 212 -3.57 -1.20 -14.51
N LEU A 213 -2.86 -2.19 -13.98
CA LEU A 213 -2.45 -2.22 -12.58
C LEU A 213 -0.92 -2.34 -12.47
N SER A 214 -0.35 -1.52 -11.62
CA SER A 214 1.02 -1.70 -11.12
C SER A 214 0.97 -2.62 -9.90
N THR A 215 2.07 -3.32 -9.63
CA THR A 215 2.15 -4.29 -8.53
C THR A 215 3.38 -4.01 -7.66
N ALA A 216 3.19 -4.05 -6.34
CA ALA A 216 4.28 -4.14 -5.37
C ALA A 216 4.35 -5.57 -4.81
N ILE A 217 5.55 -6.12 -4.71
CA ILE A 217 5.81 -7.42 -4.10
C ILE A 217 6.92 -7.32 -3.06
N ILE A 218 6.78 -8.06 -1.97
CA ILE A 218 7.80 -8.20 -0.93
C ILE A 218 7.80 -9.65 -0.41
N GLY A 219 8.97 -10.19 -0.12
CA GLY A 219 9.14 -11.55 0.41
C GLY A 219 10.36 -11.69 1.29
N LEU A 220 10.36 -12.71 2.15
CA LEU A 220 11.52 -13.15 2.94
C LEU A 220 12.15 -14.39 2.29
N LYS A 221 13.46 -14.36 2.12
CA LYS A 221 14.27 -15.54 1.74
C LYS A 221 14.66 -16.36 2.95
#